data_074f29b61e2eeaa7c967bdf98a99e812
#
_entry.id   074f29b61e2eeaa7c967bdf98a99e812
#
_cell.length_a   1.000
_cell.length_b   1.000
_cell.length_c   1.000
_cell.angle_alpha   90.00
_cell.angle_beta   90.00
_cell.angle_gamma   90.00
#
_symmetry.space_group_name_H-M   'P 1'
#
loop_
_entity.id
_entity.type
_entity.pdbx_description
1 polymer ?
#
loop_
_entity_poly.entity_id
_entity_poly.type
_entity_poly.pdbx_seq_one_letter_code
_entity_poly.pdbx_strand_id
1 'polypeptide(L)'
;EAGAFVSPKWVPMMADSAEVMALIRRRDDVIYSTLTPNVKGMEAAIQANANEIAVFISATESFSQKNTNCSIAEALVRAEPIVALAKENGIRVRGYISCVLGCPWEGDDINPSRIADLTALLLDMGCFEISLGDTIGRGTPGKVTRLINEISKQADVSQLAAHFHNTYGQALANIYAALASGVSVIDSSVAGLGGCPYAK
;
A
#
# COMPACT_ATOMS: atom_id res chain seq x y z
N GLU A 1 -7.20 -0.72 7.60
CA GLU A 1 -6.37 0.10 8.49
C GLU A 1 -7.24 0.81 9.52
N ALA A 2 -6.81 0.82 10.78
CA ALA A 2 -7.53 1.47 11.87
C ALA A 2 -7.06 2.93 12.09
N GLY A 3 -5.92 3.30 11.52
CA GLY A 3 -5.37 4.66 11.61
C GLY A 3 -4.10 4.82 10.79
N ALA A 4 -3.56 6.05 10.79
CA ALA A 4 -2.32 6.39 10.11
C ALA A 4 -1.47 7.30 11.00
N PHE A 5 -0.25 6.90 11.29
CA PHE A 5 0.69 7.70 12.08
C PHE A 5 1.51 8.64 11.20
N VAL A 6 0.79 9.40 10.37
CA VAL A 6 1.32 10.46 9.52
C VAL A 6 1.41 11.78 10.29
N SER A 7 2.14 12.76 9.75
CA SER A 7 2.24 14.08 10.39
C SER A 7 0.87 14.77 10.44
N PRO A 8 0.34 15.12 11.63
CA PRO A 8 -0.93 15.86 11.76
C PRO A 8 -0.89 17.24 11.10
N LYS A 9 0.30 17.80 10.89
CA LYS A 9 0.48 19.06 10.16
C LYS A 9 0.08 18.93 8.70
N TRP A 10 0.34 17.76 8.08
CA TRP A 10 0.05 17.50 6.67
C TRP A 10 -1.29 16.82 6.48
N VAL A 11 -1.70 15.97 7.42
CA VAL A 11 -2.95 15.22 7.37
C VAL A 11 -3.69 15.35 8.70
N PRO A 12 -4.31 16.52 8.98
CA PRO A 12 -5.00 16.77 10.26
C PRO A 12 -6.10 15.75 10.57
N MET A 13 -6.74 15.18 9.55
CA MET A 13 -7.81 14.18 9.68
C MET A 13 -7.36 12.88 10.36
N MET A 14 -6.04 12.63 10.43
CA MET A 14 -5.47 11.42 11.05
C MET A 14 -4.81 11.70 12.40
N ALA A 15 -5.00 12.91 12.95
CA ALA A 15 -4.34 13.33 14.18
C ALA A 15 -4.74 12.50 15.41
N ASP A 16 -5.93 11.94 15.41
CA ASP A 16 -6.53 11.14 16.48
C ASP A 16 -6.28 9.62 16.34
N SER A 17 -5.45 9.18 15.41
CA SER A 17 -5.20 7.75 15.17
C SER A 17 -4.78 6.97 16.41
N ALA A 18 -4.00 7.57 17.31
CA ALA A 18 -3.61 6.94 18.58
C ALA A 18 -4.81 6.74 19.51
N GLU A 19 -5.71 7.72 19.58
CA GLU A 19 -6.93 7.66 20.37
C GLU A 19 -7.90 6.61 19.80
N VAL A 20 -8.08 6.59 18.47
CA VAL A 20 -8.85 5.55 17.78
C VAL A 20 -8.33 4.17 18.14
N MET A 21 -7.02 3.93 18.03
CA MET A 21 -6.39 2.64 18.34
C MET A 21 -6.56 2.24 19.82
N ALA A 22 -6.64 3.20 20.73
CA ALA A 22 -6.87 2.96 22.16
C ALA A 22 -8.33 2.64 22.48
N LEU A 23 -9.28 3.24 21.75
CA LEU A 23 -10.71 3.16 22.05
C LEU A 23 -11.44 2.06 21.28
N ILE A 24 -10.94 1.62 20.13
CA ILE A 24 -11.59 0.57 19.36
C ILE A 24 -11.69 -0.73 20.15
N ARG A 25 -12.86 -1.36 20.08
CA ARG A 25 -13.08 -2.69 20.65
C ARG A 25 -12.42 -3.75 19.75
N ARG A 26 -11.24 -4.21 20.15
CA ARG A 26 -10.48 -5.22 19.41
C ARG A 26 -11.13 -6.59 19.51
N ARG A 27 -11.09 -7.31 18.40
CA ARG A 27 -11.50 -8.71 18.27
C ARG A 27 -10.27 -9.56 18.00
N ASP A 28 -10.21 -10.77 18.48
CA ASP A 28 -9.07 -11.68 18.34
C ASP A 28 -8.89 -12.18 16.89
N ASP A 29 -9.98 -12.19 16.11
CA ASP A 29 -10.02 -12.63 14.72
C ASP A 29 -9.76 -11.47 13.71
N VAL A 30 -9.39 -10.27 14.17
CA VAL A 30 -9.17 -9.07 13.35
C VAL A 30 -7.79 -8.50 13.56
N ILE A 31 -7.08 -8.25 12.46
CA ILE A 31 -5.80 -7.54 12.47
C ILE A 31 -6.06 -6.03 12.36
N TYR A 32 -5.53 -5.28 13.30
CA TYR A 32 -5.63 -3.82 13.33
C TYR A 32 -4.31 -3.21 12.84
N SER A 33 -4.28 -2.86 11.56
CA SER A 33 -3.13 -2.29 10.89
C SER A 33 -3.13 -0.76 10.94
N THR A 34 -1.94 -0.16 10.82
CA THR A 34 -1.76 1.29 10.75
C THR A 34 -0.73 1.67 9.69
N LEU A 35 -0.96 2.80 9.00
CA LEU A 35 0.00 3.35 8.06
C LEU A 35 1.13 4.06 8.81
N THR A 36 2.39 3.74 8.48
CA THR A 36 3.58 4.30 9.14
C THR A 36 4.61 4.79 8.12
N PRO A 37 4.68 6.12 7.88
CA PRO A 37 5.57 6.68 6.84
C PRO A 37 7.02 6.86 7.27
N ASN A 38 7.33 6.73 8.55
CA ASN A 38 8.66 6.99 9.12
C ASN A 38 8.81 6.33 10.50
N VAL A 39 10.04 6.35 11.03
CA VAL A 39 10.38 5.75 12.34
C VAL A 39 9.54 6.31 13.48
N LYS A 40 9.28 7.63 13.49
CA LYS A 40 8.41 8.23 14.52
C LYS A 40 6.99 7.69 14.47
N GLY A 41 6.46 7.48 13.26
CA GLY A 41 5.16 6.81 13.07
C GLY A 41 5.19 5.37 13.55
N MET A 42 6.30 4.66 13.34
CA MET A 42 6.49 3.29 13.82
C MET A 42 6.52 3.21 15.35
N GLU A 43 7.23 4.11 16.01
CA GLU A 43 7.25 4.21 17.48
C GLU A 43 5.83 4.44 18.05
N ALA A 44 5.04 5.32 17.40
CA ALA A 44 3.65 5.54 17.77
C ALA A 44 2.76 4.31 17.53
N ALA A 45 2.98 3.57 16.44
CA ALA A 45 2.28 2.31 16.15
C ALA A 45 2.57 1.23 17.20
N ILE A 46 3.82 1.11 17.65
CA ILE A 46 4.20 0.22 18.76
C ILE A 46 3.45 0.60 20.02
N GLN A 47 3.47 1.88 20.42
CA GLN A 47 2.77 2.38 21.61
C GLN A 47 1.26 2.15 21.54
N ALA A 48 0.68 2.23 20.33
CA ALA A 48 -0.73 1.96 20.07
C ALA A 48 -1.08 0.47 19.97
N ASN A 49 -0.11 -0.43 20.19
CA ASN A 49 -0.26 -1.89 20.03
C ASN A 49 -0.85 -2.28 18.66
N ALA A 50 -0.33 -1.72 17.58
CA ALA A 50 -0.67 -2.15 16.23
C ALA A 50 -0.21 -3.60 16.02
N ASN A 51 -1.05 -4.43 15.40
CA ASN A 51 -0.70 -5.83 15.07
C ASN A 51 0.10 -5.91 13.76
N GLU A 52 -0.09 -4.91 12.92
CA GLU A 52 0.49 -4.82 11.59
C GLU A 52 0.70 -3.35 11.23
N ILE A 53 1.75 -3.07 10.49
CA ILE A 53 1.96 -1.74 9.93
C ILE A 53 2.07 -1.81 8.41
N ALA A 54 1.82 -0.68 7.77
CA ALA A 54 2.02 -0.53 6.34
C ALA A 54 3.07 0.55 6.03
N VAL A 55 3.99 0.21 5.12
CA VAL A 55 4.87 1.15 4.44
C VAL A 55 4.41 1.33 3.00
N PHE A 56 4.79 2.41 2.34
CA PHE A 56 4.37 2.67 0.97
C PHE A 56 5.45 3.33 0.14
N ILE A 57 5.49 2.93 -1.12
CA ILE A 57 6.32 3.53 -2.18
C ILE A 57 5.46 3.78 -3.41
N SER A 58 6.06 4.29 -4.48
CA SER A 58 5.39 4.49 -5.76
C SER A 58 6.11 3.76 -6.89
N ALA A 59 5.36 3.38 -7.93
CA ALA A 59 5.92 2.87 -9.18
C ALA A 59 6.56 3.98 -10.05
N THR A 60 6.29 5.27 -9.76
CA THR A 60 6.72 6.41 -10.57
C THR A 60 7.44 7.46 -9.72
N GLU A 61 8.50 8.06 -10.28
CA GLU A 61 9.28 9.09 -9.59
C GLU A 61 8.47 10.37 -9.37
N SER A 62 7.69 10.78 -10.36
CA SER A 62 6.85 11.97 -10.25
C SER A 62 5.83 11.87 -9.11
N PHE A 63 5.21 10.70 -8.95
CA PHE A 63 4.27 10.49 -7.84
C PHE A 63 5.00 10.43 -6.50
N SER A 64 6.15 9.77 -6.42
CA SER A 64 6.98 9.73 -5.22
C SER A 64 7.35 11.15 -4.76
N GLN A 65 7.86 11.98 -5.66
CA GLN A 65 8.20 13.38 -5.36
C GLN A 65 6.99 14.20 -4.89
N LYS A 66 5.83 14.05 -5.54
CA LYS A 66 4.64 14.83 -5.20
C LYS A 66 3.98 14.37 -3.90
N ASN A 67 3.97 13.05 -3.64
CA ASN A 67 3.28 12.47 -2.49
C ASN A 67 4.13 12.45 -1.21
N THR A 68 5.43 12.15 -1.33
CA THR A 68 6.33 11.93 -0.19
C THR A 68 7.57 12.82 -0.18
N ASN A 69 7.70 13.71 -1.17
CA ASN A 69 8.84 14.62 -1.35
C ASN A 69 10.20 13.88 -1.30
N CYS A 70 10.27 12.74 -2.00
CA CYS A 70 11.51 11.97 -2.16
C CYS A 70 11.46 11.11 -3.43
N SER A 71 12.63 10.65 -3.89
CA SER A 71 12.73 9.64 -4.94
C SER A 71 12.26 8.27 -4.46
N ILE A 72 12.02 7.35 -5.39
CA ILE A 72 11.69 5.94 -5.03
C ILE A 72 12.84 5.29 -4.25
N ALA A 73 14.07 5.53 -4.65
CA ALA A 73 15.25 5.03 -3.93
C ALA A 73 15.32 5.54 -2.49
N GLU A 74 15.07 6.84 -2.27
CA GLU A 74 15.00 7.41 -0.93
C GLU A 74 13.81 6.88 -0.12
N ALA A 75 12.65 6.59 -0.76
CA ALA A 75 11.51 5.99 -0.11
C ALA A 75 11.82 4.57 0.40
N LEU A 76 12.53 3.76 -0.39
CA LEU A 76 13.02 2.45 0.02
C LEU A 76 13.98 2.54 1.22
N VAL A 77 14.98 3.42 1.15
CA VAL A 77 15.92 3.67 2.27
C VAL A 77 15.18 4.12 3.54
N ARG A 78 14.12 4.93 3.42
CA ARG A 78 13.29 5.34 4.57
C ARG A 78 12.46 4.19 5.14
N ALA A 79 12.06 3.22 4.33
CA ALA A 79 11.29 2.06 4.76
C ALA A 79 12.14 1.06 5.56
N GLU A 80 13.43 0.88 5.23
CA GLU A 80 14.31 -0.10 5.88
C GLU A 80 14.32 -0.03 7.42
N PRO A 81 14.56 1.13 8.07
CA PRO A 81 14.55 1.20 9.54
C PRO A 81 13.16 0.96 10.15
N ILE A 82 12.08 1.25 9.41
CA ILE A 82 10.71 0.98 9.86
C ILE A 82 10.48 -0.53 9.91
N VAL A 83 10.86 -1.24 8.83
CA VAL A 83 10.71 -2.69 8.72
C VAL A 83 11.59 -3.41 9.75
N ALA A 84 12.82 -2.94 9.96
CA ALA A 84 13.72 -3.49 10.98
C ALA A 84 13.10 -3.36 12.39
N LEU A 85 12.62 -2.16 12.75
CA LEU A 85 11.99 -1.91 14.05
C LEU A 85 10.69 -2.70 14.25
N ALA A 86 9.90 -2.87 13.18
CA ALA A 86 8.70 -3.71 13.20
C ALA A 86 9.05 -5.17 13.50
N LYS A 87 10.07 -5.72 12.83
CA LYS A 87 10.57 -7.08 13.04
C LYS A 87 11.05 -7.30 14.47
N GLU A 88 11.80 -6.34 15.05
CA GLU A 88 12.26 -6.40 16.45
C GLU A 88 11.08 -6.46 17.46
N ASN A 89 9.93 -5.87 17.09
CA ASN A 89 8.73 -5.84 17.93
C ASN A 89 7.69 -6.91 17.56
N GLY A 90 8.00 -7.84 16.65
CA GLY A 90 7.09 -8.90 16.23
C GLY A 90 5.86 -8.38 15.45
N ILE A 91 5.94 -7.19 14.85
CA ILE A 91 4.87 -6.55 14.08
C ILE A 91 5.08 -6.89 12.59
N ARG A 92 4.03 -7.36 11.93
CA ARG A 92 4.08 -7.64 10.49
C ARG A 92 4.08 -6.35 9.68
N VAL A 93 4.75 -6.37 8.54
CA VAL A 93 4.83 -5.22 7.64
C VAL A 93 4.21 -5.53 6.29
N ARG A 94 3.26 -4.72 5.87
CA ARG A 94 2.67 -4.73 4.54
C ARG A 94 3.28 -3.62 3.68
N GLY A 95 3.57 -3.89 2.42
CA GLY A 95 4.05 -2.89 1.47
C GLY A 95 2.95 -2.43 0.52
N TYR A 96 2.81 -1.12 0.28
CA TYR A 96 1.97 -0.58 -0.78
C TYR A 96 2.84 -0.05 -1.93
N ILE A 97 2.46 -0.35 -3.18
CA ILE A 97 3.03 0.28 -4.37
C ILE A 97 1.93 1.07 -5.07
N SER A 98 2.03 2.40 -5.03
CA SER A 98 1.09 3.30 -5.72
C SER A 98 1.38 3.39 -7.21
N CYS A 99 0.37 3.74 -8.00
CA CYS A 99 0.46 4.00 -9.44
C CYS A 99 0.88 2.79 -10.30
N VAL A 100 0.49 1.57 -9.92
CA VAL A 100 0.91 0.36 -10.67
C VAL A 100 0.23 0.21 -12.04
N LEU A 101 -0.92 0.87 -12.27
CA LEU A 101 -1.70 0.77 -13.52
C LEU A 101 -1.91 2.13 -14.22
N GLY A 102 -1.37 3.19 -13.65
CA GLY A 102 -1.43 4.55 -14.19
C GLY A 102 -0.98 5.59 -13.17
N CYS A 103 -0.39 6.67 -13.67
CA CYS A 103 0.13 7.78 -12.89
C CYS A 103 -0.46 9.11 -13.42
N PRO A 104 -0.84 10.06 -12.54
CA PRO A 104 -1.39 11.35 -12.96
C PRO A 104 -0.42 12.17 -13.82
N TRP A 105 0.88 11.93 -13.68
CA TRP A 105 1.93 12.74 -14.34
C TRP A 105 2.75 11.97 -15.38
N GLU A 106 2.85 10.65 -15.26
CA GLU A 106 3.62 9.81 -16.20
C GLU A 106 2.73 9.02 -17.16
N GLY A 107 1.38 9.16 -17.02
CA GLY A 107 0.41 8.51 -17.91
C GLY A 107 0.08 7.07 -17.52
N ASP A 108 -0.52 6.35 -18.46
CA ASP A 108 -1.18 5.06 -18.20
C ASP A 108 -0.31 3.84 -18.59
N ASP A 109 0.88 4.07 -19.12
CA ASP A 109 1.78 3.00 -19.56
C ASP A 109 2.93 2.81 -18.56
N ILE A 110 2.58 2.18 -17.44
CA ILE A 110 3.55 1.86 -16.39
C ILE A 110 4.16 0.49 -16.69
N ASN A 111 5.48 0.40 -16.72
CA ASN A 111 6.20 -0.84 -17.02
C ASN A 111 5.99 -1.88 -15.92
N PRO A 112 5.33 -3.04 -16.19
CA PRO A 112 5.09 -4.08 -15.19
C PRO A 112 6.37 -4.69 -14.60
N SER A 113 7.46 -4.76 -15.37
CA SER A 113 8.74 -5.28 -14.88
C SER A 113 9.31 -4.43 -13.75
N ARG A 114 9.21 -3.09 -13.85
CA ARG A 114 9.60 -2.21 -12.76
C ARG A 114 8.81 -2.47 -11.48
N ILE A 115 7.52 -2.78 -11.60
CA ILE A 115 6.69 -3.08 -10.45
C ILE A 115 7.06 -4.43 -9.86
N ALA A 116 7.40 -5.40 -10.69
CA ALA A 116 7.92 -6.70 -10.24
C ALA A 116 9.21 -6.54 -9.43
N ASP A 117 10.15 -5.71 -9.91
CA ASP A 117 11.40 -5.42 -9.20
C ASP A 117 11.15 -4.72 -7.84
N LEU A 118 10.26 -3.73 -7.81
CA LEU A 118 9.87 -3.04 -6.56
C LEU A 118 9.16 -4.00 -5.58
N THR A 119 8.34 -4.90 -6.09
CA THR A 119 7.68 -5.95 -5.30
C THR A 119 8.72 -6.87 -4.66
N ALA A 120 9.69 -7.38 -5.44
CA ALA A 120 10.76 -8.21 -4.93
C ALA A 120 11.58 -7.48 -3.84
N LEU A 121 11.95 -6.21 -4.08
CA LEU A 121 12.69 -5.41 -3.09
C LEU A 121 11.95 -5.26 -1.76
N LEU A 122 10.65 -5.01 -1.78
CA LEU A 122 9.85 -4.89 -0.54
C LEU A 122 9.70 -6.23 0.17
N LEU A 123 9.53 -7.34 -0.56
CA LEU A 123 9.48 -8.68 0.02
C LEU A 123 10.82 -9.06 0.65
N ASP A 124 11.94 -8.81 -0.04
CA ASP A 124 13.30 -9.05 0.47
C ASP A 124 13.63 -8.20 1.70
N MET A 125 13.09 -6.97 1.76
CA MET A 125 13.19 -6.09 2.93
C MET A 125 12.49 -6.69 4.15
N GLY A 126 11.43 -7.50 3.95
CA GLY A 126 10.69 -8.16 5.03
C GLY A 126 9.19 -7.86 5.06
N CYS A 127 8.63 -7.23 4.03
CA CYS A 127 7.18 -7.15 3.87
C CYS A 127 6.62 -8.55 3.61
N PHE A 128 5.53 -8.92 4.27
CA PHE A 128 4.91 -10.23 4.08
C PHE A 128 3.95 -10.27 2.89
N GLU A 129 3.43 -9.10 2.49
CA GLU A 129 2.43 -8.93 1.44
C GLU A 129 2.60 -7.57 0.75
N ILE A 130 2.36 -7.51 -0.55
CA ILE A 130 2.44 -6.28 -1.35
C ILE A 130 1.08 -5.94 -1.95
N SER A 131 0.57 -4.79 -1.60
CA SER A 131 -0.68 -4.24 -2.14
C SER A 131 -0.41 -3.39 -3.37
N LEU A 132 -1.02 -3.77 -4.48
CA LEU A 132 -0.86 -3.17 -5.79
C LEU A 132 -1.93 -2.09 -6.01
N GLY A 133 -1.53 -0.81 -5.94
CA GLY A 133 -2.45 0.33 -5.98
C GLY A 133 -2.71 0.85 -7.40
N ASP A 134 -3.95 0.67 -7.91
CA ASP A 134 -4.48 1.44 -9.05
C ASP A 134 -4.96 2.80 -8.54
N THR A 135 -3.98 3.66 -8.24
CA THR A 135 -4.15 4.90 -7.49
C THR A 135 -5.15 5.87 -8.12
N ILE A 136 -5.22 5.90 -9.43
CA ILE A 136 -6.13 6.79 -10.17
C ILE A 136 -7.29 6.07 -10.85
N GLY A 137 -7.41 4.74 -10.67
CA GLY A 137 -8.51 3.93 -11.18
C GLY A 137 -8.52 3.75 -12.69
N ARG A 138 -7.36 3.83 -13.35
CA ARG A 138 -7.21 3.71 -14.82
C ARG A 138 -6.78 2.32 -15.29
N GLY A 139 -6.71 1.38 -14.37
CA GLY A 139 -6.49 -0.01 -14.68
C GLY A 139 -7.62 -0.60 -15.52
N THR A 140 -7.27 -1.61 -16.29
CA THR A 140 -8.22 -2.45 -17.01
C THR A 140 -7.91 -3.92 -16.71
N PRO A 141 -8.87 -4.86 -16.84
CA PRO A 141 -8.63 -6.28 -16.58
C PRO A 141 -7.41 -6.85 -17.29
N GLY A 142 -7.19 -6.48 -18.55
CA GLY A 142 -6.03 -6.92 -19.31
C GLY A 142 -4.69 -6.36 -18.78
N LYS A 143 -4.68 -5.12 -18.27
CA LYS A 143 -3.49 -4.55 -17.62
C LYS A 143 -3.22 -5.27 -16.29
N VAL A 144 -4.25 -5.55 -15.49
CA VAL A 144 -4.14 -6.27 -14.22
C VAL A 144 -3.56 -7.66 -14.42
N THR A 145 -4.13 -8.45 -15.34
CA THR A 145 -3.62 -9.80 -15.65
C THR A 145 -2.15 -9.75 -16.10
N ARG A 146 -1.78 -8.80 -16.96
CA ARG A 146 -0.40 -8.64 -17.42
C ARG A 146 0.55 -8.27 -16.28
N LEU A 147 0.13 -7.37 -15.40
CA LEU A 147 0.91 -6.96 -14.22
C LEU A 147 1.17 -8.14 -13.28
N ILE A 148 0.11 -8.87 -12.90
CA ILE A 148 0.23 -10.02 -11.99
C ILE A 148 1.10 -11.12 -12.61
N ASN A 149 0.92 -11.43 -13.88
CA ASN A 149 1.76 -12.40 -14.60
C ASN A 149 3.24 -11.99 -14.62
N GLU A 150 3.55 -10.69 -14.70
CA GLU A 150 4.94 -10.23 -14.67
C GLU A 150 5.53 -10.37 -13.25
N ILE A 151 4.79 -9.95 -12.23
CA ILE A 151 5.21 -10.05 -10.83
C ILE A 151 5.40 -11.53 -10.42
N SER A 152 4.51 -12.42 -10.87
CA SER A 152 4.56 -13.86 -10.55
C SER A 152 5.79 -14.60 -11.09
N LYS A 153 6.63 -13.94 -11.88
CA LYS A 153 7.94 -14.49 -12.27
C LYS A 153 8.99 -14.37 -11.15
N GLN A 154 8.77 -13.48 -10.18
CA GLN A 154 9.72 -13.13 -9.12
C GLN A 154 9.14 -13.30 -7.70
N ALA A 155 7.81 -13.30 -7.53
CA ALA A 155 7.11 -13.38 -6.26
C ALA A 155 5.92 -14.34 -6.32
N ASP A 156 5.55 -14.92 -5.19
CA ASP A 156 4.35 -15.76 -5.08
C ASP A 156 3.11 -14.87 -5.13
N VAL A 157 2.11 -15.26 -5.93
CA VAL A 157 0.85 -14.53 -6.07
C VAL A 157 0.08 -14.44 -4.73
N SER A 158 0.28 -15.38 -3.82
CA SER A 158 -0.30 -15.36 -2.47
C SER A 158 0.22 -14.22 -1.60
N GLN A 159 1.35 -13.59 -1.98
CA GLN A 159 1.91 -12.42 -1.32
C GLN A 159 1.43 -11.10 -1.93
N LEU A 160 0.46 -11.14 -2.86
CA LEU A 160 -0.08 -9.96 -3.52
C LEU A 160 -1.48 -9.64 -3.03
N ALA A 161 -1.79 -8.35 -2.92
CA ALA A 161 -3.12 -7.82 -2.67
C ALA A 161 -3.53 -6.80 -3.75
N ALA A 162 -4.82 -6.71 -4.03
CA ALA A 162 -5.37 -5.76 -4.98
C ALA A 162 -6.00 -4.55 -4.25
N HIS A 163 -5.54 -3.34 -4.61
CA HIS A 163 -6.01 -2.06 -4.09
C HIS A 163 -6.44 -1.17 -5.26
N PHE A 164 -7.67 -1.34 -5.73
CA PHE A 164 -8.12 -0.72 -6.96
C PHE A 164 -9.21 0.32 -6.72
N HIS A 165 -8.90 1.57 -7.10
CA HIS A 165 -9.85 2.68 -7.01
C HIS A 165 -10.92 2.58 -8.11
N ASN A 166 -12.13 3.01 -7.77
CA ASN A 166 -13.29 2.94 -8.68
C ASN A 166 -13.60 4.25 -9.42
N THR A 167 -12.60 5.11 -9.60
CA THR A 167 -12.75 6.44 -10.22
C THR A 167 -13.45 6.38 -11.58
N TYR A 168 -13.15 5.38 -12.38
CA TYR A 168 -13.74 5.17 -13.71
C TYR A 168 -14.65 3.94 -13.79
N GLY A 169 -15.13 3.42 -12.66
CA GLY A 169 -16.06 2.29 -12.62
C GLY A 169 -15.43 0.93 -12.98
N GLN A 170 -14.10 0.80 -12.95
CA GLN A 170 -13.39 -0.41 -13.36
C GLN A 170 -12.95 -1.32 -12.21
N ALA A 171 -13.07 -0.86 -10.95
CA ALA A 171 -12.49 -1.60 -9.82
C ALA A 171 -12.99 -3.04 -9.73
N LEU A 172 -14.29 -3.31 -9.85
CA LEU A 172 -14.84 -4.66 -9.76
C LEU A 172 -14.35 -5.57 -10.89
N ALA A 173 -14.27 -5.06 -12.13
CA ALA A 173 -13.73 -5.82 -13.27
C ALA A 173 -12.25 -6.14 -13.08
N ASN A 174 -11.49 -5.19 -12.54
CA ASN A 174 -10.07 -5.35 -12.22
C ASN A 174 -9.85 -6.34 -11.07
N ILE A 175 -10.68 -6.28 -10.02
CA ILE A 175 -10.66 -7.25 -8.91
C ILE A 175 -10.96 -8.66 -9.43
N TYR A 176 -11.96 -8.83 -10.30
CA TYR A 176 -12.25 -10.12 -10.89
C TYR A 176 -11.05 -10.67 -11.68
N ALA A 177 -10.35 -9.84 -12.46
CA ALA A 177 -9.14 -10.24 -13.16
C ALA A 177 -8.00 -10.62 -12.20
N ALA A 178 -7.85 -9.90 -11.08
CA ALA A 178 -6.87 -10.24 -10.05
C ALA A 178 -7.17 -11.58 -9.37
N LEU A 179 -8.44 -11.82 -9.00
CA LEU A 179 -8.89 -13.10 -8.44
C LEU A 179 -8.66 -14.27 -9.43
N ALA A 180 -9.00 -14.07 -10.70
CA ALA A 180 -8.75 -15.05 -11.76
C ALA A 180 -7.25 -15.32 -11.97
N SER A 181 -6.38 -14.40 -11.61
CA SER A 181 -4.91 -14.52 -11.65
C SER A 181 -4.32 -15.09 -10.35
N GLY A 182 -5.16 -15.45 -9.35
CA GLY A 182 -4.75 -16.10 -8.11
C GLY A 182 -4.57 -15.19 -6.89
N VAL A 183 -4.73 -13.87 -7.03
CA VAL A 183 -4.74 -12.95 -5.87
C VAL A 183 -5.96 -13.23 -5.03
N SER A 184 -5.80 -13.33 -3.70
CA SER A 184 -6.88 -13.64 -2.76
C SER A 184 -7.18 -12.51 -1.76
N VAL A 185 -6.32 -11.52 -1.66
CA VAL A 185 -6.47 -10.37 -0.74
C VAL A 185 -6.91 -9.13 -1.51
N ILE A 186 -8.02 -8.54 -1.08
CA ILE A 186 -8.61 -7.35 -1.71
C ILE A 186 -8.77 -6.26 -0.66
N ASP A 187 -8.22 -5.09 -0.95
CA ASP A 187 -8.47 -3.90 -0.14
C ASP A 187 -9.79 -3.26 -0.52
N SER A 188 -10.55 -2.84 0.46
CA SER A 188 -11.81 -2.13 0.26
C SER A 188 -11.99 -1.05 1.32
N SER A 189 -12.81 -0.05 1.02
CA SER A 189 -13.20 0.98 1.97
C SER A 189 -14.62 0.79 2.45
N VAL A 190 -14.89 1.20 3.69
CA VAL A 190 -16.25 1.18 4.26
C VAL A 190 -17.18 2.06 3.41
N ALA A 191 -18.27 1.47 2.93
CA ALA A 191 -19.28 2.12 2.07
C ALA A 191 -18.70 2.76 0.79
N GLY A 192 -17.53 2.33 0.31
CA GLY A 192 -16.86 2.91 -0.84
C GLY A 192 -16.34 4.33 -0.62
N LEU A 193 -16.19 4.76 0.63
CA LEU A 193 -15.70 6.10 0.98
C LEU A 193 -14.19 6.20 0.78
N GLY A 194 -13.72 7.42 0.53
CA GLY A 194 -12.31 7.71 0.32
C GLY A 194 -11.92 7.71 -1.15
N GLY A 195 -10.62 7.76 -1.39
CA GLY A 195 -10.00 7.84 -2.71
C GLY A 195 -8.65 8.53 -2.63
N CYS A 196 -8.04 8.74 -3.78
CA CYS A 196 -6.78 9.47 -3.85
C CYS A 196 -7.04 10.93 -4.19
N PRO A 197 -6.45 11.92 -3.47
CA PRO A 197 -6.60 13.34 -3.80
C PRO A 197 -6.03 13.71 -5.18
N TYR A 198 -5.20 12.84 -5.77
CA TYR A 198 -4.63 13.00 -7.11
C TYR A 198 -5.46 12.31 -8.20
N ALA A 199 -6.50 11.56 -7.87
CA ALA A 199 -7.47 11.01 -8.82
C ALA A 199 -8.56 12.06 -9.11
N LYS A 200 -8.89 12.25 -10.40
CA LYS A 200 -9.94 13.21 -10.82
C LYS A 200 -11.31 12.57 -10.80
#